data_ef37bd2fdf211e19511b63be2cfc1107
#
_entry.id   ef37bd2fdf211e19511b63be2cfc1107
#
_cell.length_a   1.000
_cell.length_b   1.000
_cell.length_c   1.000
_cell.angle_alpha   90.00
_cell.angle_beta   90.00
_cell.angle_gamma   90.00
#
_symmetry.space_group_name_H-M   'P 1'
#
loop_
_entity.id
_entity.type
_entity.pdbx_description
1 polymer ?
#
loop_
_entity_poly.entity_id
_entity_poly.type
_entity_poly.pdbx_seq_one_letter_code
_entity_poly.pdbx_strand_id
1 'polypeptide(L)'
;VGGVYFVLRADALGVMFAGLSSLLWLCTTIYAIGYLEGAANRKRFFGFFSLCVTSTLGGALSGNLFTFLIFYEMLTLSTYPLVVHAGSAKALAAGRVYLRYTLTAGVVLLLGVVLLYSLTNDHSFASEQGLSPYLDDHRGLLTLIFALLVGGLAVKAAMVPLHGWLPRAMVAPAPVSALLHAVAVVKAGVFTVLKISTSVIGADLMMSSWGAEVVAWTAAATILFASLVALTRQQLKARLAYSTIGQLNYIVLGAVVAFPAAIEGAALHIAMHAFGKMTLFFAAGAIFVASGKTRIDQLAGIGKRMPWT
;
A
#
# COMPACT_ATOMS: atom_id res chain seq x y z
N VAL A 1 26.82 10.06 -20.37
CA VAL A 1 26.52 9.49 -19.06
C VAL A 1 25.02 9.33 -19.01
N GLY A 2 24.51 8.10 -18.99
CA GLY A 2 23.09 7.79 -19.02
C GLY A 2 22.34 8.55 -17.90
N GLY A 3 21.46 9.47 -18.30
CA GLY A 3 20.79 10.36 -17.36
C GLY A 3 19.64 9.65 -16.68
N VAL A 4 19.55 9.79 -15.36
CA VAL A 4 18.34 9.45 -14.62
C VAL A 4 17.29 10.53 -14.90
N TYR A 5 16.18 10.17 -15.51
CA TYR A 5 15.15 11.12 -15.92
C TYR A 5 13.92 10.99 -15.02
N PHE A 6 13.31 12.15 -14.72
CA PHE A 6 11.98 12.20 -14.13
C PHE A 6 10.95 12.00 -15.25
N VAL A 7 10.22 10.89 -15.22
CA VAL A 7 9.29 10.50 -16.28
C VAL A 7 7.92 10.18 -15.71
N LEU A 8 6.90 10.85 -16.23
CA LEU A 8 5.50 10.48 -16.03
C LEU A 8 4.97 9.85 -17.31
N ARG A 9 4.32 8.69 -17.16
CA ARG A 9 3.74 7.93 -18.28
C ARG A 9 2.43 7.30 -17.83
N ALA A 10 1.39 7.51 -18.62
CA ALA A 10 0.09 6.87 -18.40
C ALA A 10 0.10 5.49 -19.06
N ASP A 11 0.08 4.43 -18.27
CA ASP A 11 -0.21 3.06 -18.69
C ASP A 11 -1.56 2.60 -18.11
N ALA A 12 -2.12 1.52 -18.63
CA ALA A 12 -3.45 1.06 -18.24
C ALA A 12 -3.61 0.83 -16.73
N LEU A 13 -2.63 0.17 -16.11
CA LEU A 13 -2.64 -0.09 -14.66
C LEU A 13 -2.49 1.20 -13.85
N GLY A 14 -1.60 2.10 -14.28
CA GLY A 14 -1.38 3.41 -13.65
C GLY A 14 -2.60 4.32 -13.74
N VAL A 15 -3.26 4.39 -14.90
CA VAL A 15 -4.49 5.18 -15.10
C VAL A 15 -5.64 4.62 -14.26
N MET A 16 -5.81 3.29 -14.24
CA MET A 16 -6.79 2.65 -13.37
C MET A 16 -6.55 3.02 -11.90
N PHE A 17 -5.32 2.92 -11.42
CA PHE A 17 -4.99 3.20 -10.03
C PHE A 17 -5.09 4.70 -9.71
N ALA A 18 -4.69 5.59 -10.61
CA ALA A 18 -4.83 7.03 -10.46
C ALA A 18 -6.31 7.46 -10.41
N GLY A 19 -7.13 6.96 -11.34
CA GLY A 19 -8.56 7.24 -11.37
C GLY A 19 -9.29 6.75 -10.11
N LEU A 20 -9.02 5.52 -9.71
CA LEU A 20 -9.52 4.95 -8.46
C LEU A 20 -9.13 5.82 -7.26
N SER A 21 -7.84 6.19 -7.15
CA SER A 21 -7.32 6.98 -6.06
C SER A 21 -7.94 8.37 -5.98
N SER A 22 -8.14 9.02 -7.12
CA SER A 22 -8.79 10.34 -7.22
C SER A 22 -10.25 10.30 -6.76
N LEU A 23 -11.00 9.30 -7.23
CA LEU A 23 -12.41 9.12 -6.84
C LEU A 23 -12.56 8.87 -5.34
N LEU A 24 -11.77 7.94 -4.82
CA LEU A 24 -11.82 7.58 -3.40
C LEU A 24 -11.28 8.70 -2.50
N TRP A 25 -10.32 9.49 -2.97
CA TRP A 25 -9.88 10.69 -2.27
C TRP A 25 -10.99 11.74 -2.17
N LEU A 26 -11.73 11.98 -3.24
CA LEU A 26 -12.88 12.89 -3.22
C LEU A 26 -13.90 12.46 -2.16
N CYS A 27 -14.30 11.18 -2.17
CA CYS A 27 -15.22 10.62 -1.17
C CYS A 27 -14.67 10.77 0.26
N THR A 28 -13.36 10.50 0.44
CA THR A 28 -12.72 10.61 1.76
C THR A 28 -12.62 12.07 2.22
N THR A 29 -12.42 13.00 1.30
CA THR A 29 -12.38 14.44 1.61
C THR A 29 -13.74 14.93 2.11
N ILE A 30 -14.83 14.57 1.42
CA ILE A 30 -16.20 14.91 1.84
C ILE A 30 -16.47 14.34 3.24
N TYR A 31 -16.14 13.07 3.45
CA TYR A 31 -16.27 12.43 4.76
C TYR A 31 -15.41 13.11 5.84
N ALA A 32 -14.17 13.48 5.52
CA ALA A 32 -13.25 14.10 6.46
C ALA A 32 -13.68 15.51 6.89
N ILE A 33 -14.36 16.26 6.02
CA ILE A 33 -14.93 17.57 6.33
C ILE A 33 -15.91 17.47 7.51
N GLY A 34 -16.85 16.54 7.43
CA GLY A 34 -17.81 16.30 8.52
C GLY A 34 -17.15 15.65 9.75
N TYR A 35 -16.29 14.65 9.54
CA TYR A 35 -15.63 13.94 10.65
C TYR A 35 -14.75 14.86 11.51
N LEU A 36 -14.10 15.86 10.92
CA LEU A 36 -13.22 16.81 11.59
C LEU A 36 -13.90 18.17 11.87
N GLU A 37 -15.22 18.22 11.85
CA GLU A 37 -15.93 19.45 12.19
C GLU A 37 -15.57 19.88 13.64
N GLY A 38 -15.20 21.15 13.81
CA GLY A 38 -14.74 21.67 15.11
C GLY A 38 -13.34 21.20 15.57
N ALA A 39 -12.66 20.28 14.86
CA ALA A 39 -11.34 19.80 15.26
C ALA A 39 -10.24 20.85 15.04
N ALA A 40 -9.24 20.85 15.93
CA ALA A 40 -8.04 21.67 15.79
C ALA A 40 -7.18 21.21 14.60
N ASN A 41 -6.38 22.15 14.04
CA ASN A 41 -5.38 21.85 13.00
C ASN A 41 -5.93 21.27 11.67
N ARG A 42 -7.20 21.58 11.32
CA ARG A 42 -7.82 21.13 10.06
C ARG A 42 -7.00 21.51 8.82
N LYS A 43 -6.45 22.75 8.77
CA LYS A 43 -5.62 23.21 7.64
C LYS A 43 -4.40 22.32 7.43
N ARG A 44 -3.70 21.98 8.52
CA ARG A 44 -2.57 21.04 8.49
C ARG A 44 -3.00 19.66 7.98
N PHE A 45 -4.14 19.16 8.47
CA PHE A 45 -4.68 17.87 8.06
C PHE A 45 -4.91 17.84 6.55
N PHE A 46 -5.70 18.74 6.00
CA PHE A 46 -6.05 18.75 4.58
C PHE A 46 -4.84 19.03 3.67
N GLY A 47 -3.86 19.83 4.11
CA GLY A 47 -2.62 20.05 3.39
C GLY A 47 -1.82 18.76 3.19
N PHE A 48 -1.55 18.01 4.27
CA PHE A 48 -0.85 16.74 4.17
C PHE A 48 -1.71 15.64 3.51
N PHE A 49 -3.02 15.69 3.68
CA PHE A 49 -3.95 14.78 3.03
C PHE A 49 -3.91 14.93 1.50
N SER A 50 -3.93 16.16 0.99
CA SER A 50 -3.77 16.45 -0.45
C SER A 50 -2.39 16.03 -0.95
N LEU A 51 -1.32 16.30 -0.18
CA LEU A 51 0.03 15.91 -0.56
C LEU A 51 0.18 14.37 -0.64
N CYS A 52 -0.49 13.61 0.23
CA CYS A 52 -0.52 12.14 0.13
C CYS A 52 -1.13 11.68 -1.20
N VAL A 53 -2.23 12.31 -1.61
CA VAL A 53 -2.90 11.92 -2.88
C VAL A 53 -2.05 12.33 -4.07
N THR A 54 -1.48 13.52 -4.07
CA THR A 54 -0.52 13.95 -5.11
C THR A 54 0.63 12.96 -5.24
N SER A 55 1.19 12.52 -4.12
CA SER A 55 2.26 11.48 -4.10
C SER A 55 1.77 10.15 -4.66
N THR A 56 0.54 9.74 -4.35
CA THR A 56 -0.05 8.50 -4.86
C THR A 56 -0.26 8.58 -6.38
N LEU A 57 -0.80 9.69 -6.87
CA LEU A 57 -1.02 9.92 -8.31
C LEU A 57 0.31 9.98 -9.08
N GLY A 58 1.31 10.69 -8.54
CA GLY A 58 2.64 10.72 -9.12
C GLY A 58 3.28 9.33 -9.17
N GLY A 59 3.15 8.53 -8.11
CA GLY A 59 3.60 7.14 -8.10
C GLY A 59 2.86 6.24 -9.10
N ALA A 60 1.53 6.42 -9.23
CA ALA A 60 0.70 5.69 -10.19
C ALA A 60 1.13 5.94 -11.64
N LEU A 61 1.43 7.21 -11.96
CA LEU A 61 1.81 7.67 -13.30
C LEU A 61 3.32 7.69 -13.52
N SER A 62 4.13 7.15 -12.62
CA SER A 62 5.57 7.05 -12.82
C SER A 62 5.90 6.13 -13.98
N GLY A 63 6.72 6.64 -14.93
CA GLY A 63 7.17 5.90 -16.09
C GLY A 63 8.43 5.07 -15.84
N ASN A 64 9.09 5.28 -14.69
CA ASN A 64 10.27 4.52 -14.28
C ASN A 64 10.37 4.38 -12.76
N LEU A 65 11.23 3.47 -12.31
CA LEU A 65 11.44 3.16 -10.89
C LEU A 65 12.02 4.32 -10.09
N PHE A 66 12.85 5.17 -10.69
CA PHE A 66 13.42 6.33 -10.01
C PHE A 66 12.34 7.38 -9.69
N THR A 67 11.53 7.74 -10.69
CA THR A 67 10.38 8.65 -10.48
C THR A 67 9.41 8.09 -9.46
N PHE A 68 9.13 6.78 -9.55
CA PHE A 68 8.31 6.09 -8.56
C PHE A 68 8.87 6.21 -7.15
N LEU A 69 10.18 5.99 -6.95
CA LEU A 69 10.84 6.06 -5.65
C LEU A 69 10.69 7.45 -5.01
N ILE A 70 10.80 8.52 -5.79
CA ILE A 70 10.58 9.89 -5.31
C ILE A 70 9.18 10.03 -4.73
N PHE A 71 8.15 9.65 -5.47
CA PHE A 71 6.77 9.72 -4.99
C PHE A 71 6.47 8.74 -3.86
N TYR A 72 7.13 7.57 -3.86
CA TYR A 72 7.02 6.57 -2.79
C TYR A 72 7.51 7.12 -1.45
N GLU A 73 8.63 7.84 -1.44
CA GLU A 73 9.14 8.49 -0.23
C GLU A 73 8.36 9.76 0.13
N MET A 74 7.95 10.54 -0.86
CA MET A 74 7.08 11.69 -0.63
C MET A 74 5.75 11.26 0.03
N LEU A 75 5.19 10.12 -0.38
CA LEU A 75 4.02 9.52 0.27
C LEU A 75 4.31 9.11 1.72
N THR A 76 5.47 8.52 1.99
CA THR A 76 5.90 8.18 3.36
C THR A 76 5.95 9.41 4.26
N LEU A 77 6.63 10.46 3.80
CA LEU A 77 6.82 11.69 4.57
C LEU A 77 5.51 12.47 4.77
N SER A 78 4.67 12.57 3.73
CA SER A 78 3.38 13.27 3.82
C SER A 78 2.35 12.54 4.69
N THR A 79 2.43 11.22 4.79
CA THR A 79 1.53 10.42 5.63
C THR A 79 1.86 10.51 7.12
N TYR A 80 3.13 10.70 7.48
CA TYR A 80 3.56 10.75 8.89
C TYR A 80 2.78 11.79 9.71
N PRO A 81 2.64 13.09 9.29
CA PRO A 81 1.87 14.08 10.04
C PRO A 81 0.40 13.72 10.22
N LEU A 82 -0.17 12.92 9.31
CA LEU A 82 -1.54 12.43 9.43
C LEU A 82 -1.66 11.32 10.47
N VAL A 83 -0.69 10.41 10.54
CA VAL A 83 -0.64 9.33 11.56
C VAL A 83 -0.52 9.93 12.96
N VAL A 84 0.32 10.96 13.13
CA VAL A 84 0.54 11.62 14.42
C VAL A 84 -0.40 12.80 14.67
N HIS A 85 -1.45 12.97 13.87
CA HIS A 85 -2.33 14.15 13.90
C HIS A 85 -2.88 14.46 15.29
N ALA A 86 -3.25 13.44 16.07
CA ALA A 86 -3.78 13.59 17.43
C ALA A 86 -2.75 14.09 18.46
N GLY A 87 -1.45 14.10 18.15
CA GLY A 87 -0.38 14.60 19.04
C GLY A 87 -0.18 13.83 20.35
N SER A 88 -0.94 12.77 20.60
CA SER A 88 -0.81 11.97 21.82
C SER A 88 0.49 11.15 21.84
N ALA A 89 0.98 10.79 23.04
CA ALA A 89 2.17 9.94 23.18
C ALA A 89 2.04 8.61 22.39
N LYS A 90 0.83 8.04 22.36
CA LYS A 90 0.50 6.83 21.60
C LYS A 90 0.60 7.08 20.09
N ALA A 91 0.10 8.22 19.59
CA ALA A 91 0.18 8.58 18.18
C ALA A 91 1.63 8.84 17.75
N LEU A 92 2.42 9.53 18.57
CA LEU A 92 3.84 9.76 18.31
C LEU A 92 4.65 8.45 18.29
N ALA A 93 4.36 7.53 19.21
CA ALA A 93 4.99 6.21 19.23
C ALA A 93 4.63 5.40 17.96
N ALA A 94 3.38 5.42 17.53
CA ALA A 94 2.93 4.78 16.29
C ALA A 94 3.60 5.41 15.05
N GLY A 95 3.70 6.73 15.01
CA GLY A 95 4.39 7.44 13.93
C GLY A 95 5.87 7.08 13.83
N ARG A 96 6.58 6.95 14.96
CA ARG A 96 7.99 6.49 14.96
C ARG A 96 8.13 5.07 14.41
N VAL A 97 7.20 4.16 14.78
CA VAL A 97 7.19 2.80 14.23
C VAL A 97 6.94 2.85 12.72
N TYR A 98 5.94 3.62 12.28
CA TYR A 98 5.63 3.82 10.87
C TYR A 98 6.88 4.27 10.07
N LEU A 99 7.56 5.34 10.52
CA LEU A 99 8.76 5.84 9.83
C LEU A 99 9.90 4.81 9.81
N ARG A 100 10.17 4.11 10.93
CA ARG A 100 11.23 3.09 10.95
C ARG A 100 11.00 2.02 9.89
N TYR A 101 9.78 1.49 9.80
CA TYR A 101 9.44 0.48 8.80
C TYR A 101 9.54 1.02 7.37
N THR A 102 8.92 2.17 7.12
CA THR A 102 8.76 2.67 5.74
C THR A 102 10.02 3.31 5.18
N LEU A 103 10.82 4.02 5.98
CA LEU A 103 12.11 4.58 5.53
C LEU A 103 13.15 3.48 5.32
N THR A 104 13.24 2.50 6.22
CA THR A 104 14.13 1.34 5.99
C THR A 104 13.75 0.60 4.71
N ALA A 105 12.45 0.44 4.46
CA ALA A 105 11.96 -0.16 3.22
C ALA A 105 12.34 0.65 1.98
N GLY A 106 12.27 1.97 2.06
CA GLY A 106 12.69 2.86 0.97
C GLY A 106 14.17 2.76 0.64
N VAL A 107 15.03 2.64 1.66
CA VAL A 107 16.47 2.42 1.45
C VAL A 107 16.73 1.05 0.78
N VAL A 108 16.03 0.01 1.20
CA VAL A 108 16.12 -1.33 0.58
C VAL A 108 15.65 -1.29 -0.87
N LEU A 109 14.53 -0.60 -1.14
CA LEU A 109 14.02 -0.41 -2.49
C LEU A 109 15.00 0.38 -3.36
N LEU A 110 15.55 1.48 -2.85
CA LEU A 110 16.57 2.29 -3.54
C LEU A 110 17.77 1.44 -3.94
N LEU A 111 18.28 0.61 -3.04
CA LEU A 111 19.39 -0.28 -3.34
C LEU A 111 19.05 -1.25 -4.47
N GLY A 112 17.84 -1.82 -4.47
CA GLY A 112 17.37 -2.66 -5.58
C GLY A 112 17.29 -1.92 -6.91
N VAL A 113 16.81 -0.67 -6.91
CA VAL A 113 16.74 0.19 -8.10
C VAL A 113 18.13 0.53 -8.63
N VAL A 114 19.08 0.85 -7.75
CA VAL A 114 20.46 1.16 -8.13
C VAL A 114 21.15 -0.06 -8.74
N LEU A 115 21.01 -1.24 -8.13
CA LEU A 115 21.59 -2.47 -8.68
C LEU A 115 20.96 -2.85 -10.02
N LEU A 116 19.64 -2.70 -10.17
CA LEU A 116 18.95 -2.92 -11.43
C LEU A 116 19.53 -2.01 -12.52
N TYR A 117 19.63 -0.71 -12.23
CA TYR A 117 20.18 0.25 -13.17
C TYR A 117 21.65 -0.04 -13.53
N SER A 118 22.46 -0.46 -12.55
CA SER A 118 23.87 -0.81 -12.80
C SER A 118 24.04 -2.03 -13.71
N LEU A 119 23.07 -2.93 -13.72
CA LEU A 119 23.05 -4.13 -14.56
C LEU A 119 22.51 -3.85 -15.97
N THR A 120 21.41 -3.12 -16.06
CA THR A 120 20.64 -3.01 -17.31
C THR A 120 20.82 -1.66 -18.01
N ASN A 121 21.36 -0.65 -17.33
CA ASN A 121 21.31 0.78 -17.73
C ASN A 121 19.88 1.28 -18.00
N ASP A 122 18.87 0.55 -17.52
CA ASP A 122 17.44 0.88 -17.64
C ASP A 122 16.75 0.75 -16.29
N HIS A 123 15.78 1.62 -16.06
CA HIS A 123 14.92 1.62 -14.88
C HIS A 123 13.46 1.89 -15.26
N SER A 124 13.14 1.76 -16.57
CA SER A 124 11.81 2.02 -17.11
C SER A 124 10.82 0.90 -16.73
N PHE A 125 9.54 1.26 -16.69
CA PHE A 125 8.43 0.30 -16.63
C PHE A 125 7.97 -0.18 -18.02
N ALA A 126 8.77 0.05 -19.05
CA ALA A 126 8.41 -0.25 -20.45
C ALA A 126 9.31 -1.32 -21.08
N SER A 127 10.00 -2.12 -20.28
CA SER A 127 10.83 -3.21 -20.80
C SER A 127 9.93 -4.33 -21.36
N GLU A 128 9.93 -4.51 -22.66
CA GLU A 128 9.16 -5.57 -23.34
C GLU A 128 9.74 -6.96 -23.09
N GLN A 129 11.04 -7.05 -22.85
CA GLN A 129 11.76 -8.31 -22.66
C GLN A 129 11.99 -8.66 -21.17
N GLY A 130 11.66 -7.72 -20.26
CA GLY A 130 11.95 -7.89 -18.84
C GLY A 130 13.44 -8.11 -18.56
N LEU A 131 13.75 -8.92 -17.56
CA LEU A 131 15.12 -9.26 -17.19
C LEU A 131 15.61 -10.59 -17.77
N SER A 132 14.82 -11.24 -18.63
CA SER A 132 15.17 -12.53 -19.25
C SER A 132 16.52 -12.54 -19.95
N PRO A 133 16.96 -11.48 -20.68
CA PRO A 133 18.26 -11.47 -21.35
C PRO A 133 19.49 -11.57 -20.41
N TYR A 134 19.31 -11.25 -19.13
CA TYR A 134 20.39 -11.24 -18.12
C TYR A 134 20.41 -12.50 -17.25
N LEU A 135 19.50 -13.45 -17.49
CA LEU A 135 19.27 -14.57 -16.57
C LEU A 135 20.47 -15.53 -16.52
N ASP A 136 21.04 -15.86 -17.68
CA ASP A 136 22.08 -16.88 -17.77
C ASP A 136 23.40 -16.40 -17.12
N ASP A 137 23.76 -15.14 -17.36
CA ASP A 137 25.05 -14.59 -16.89
C ASP A 137 25.00 -14.02 -15.46
N HIS A 138 23.81 -13.59 -14.99
CA HIS A 138 23.69 -12.79 -13.74
C HIS A 138 22.63 -13.31 -12.77
N ARG A 139 22.33 -14.60 -12.75
CA ARG A 139 21.25 -15.21 -11.95
C ARG A 139 21.28 -14.83 -10.47
N GLY A 140 22.48 -14.84 -9.85
CA GLY A 140 22.63 -14.47 -8.44
C GLY A 140 22.31 -13.00 -8.18
N LEU A 141 22.77 -12.10 -9.06
CA LEU A 141 22.51 -10.66 -8.96
C LEU A 141 21.04 -10.35 -9.20
N LEU A 142 20.39 -11.00 -10.18
CA LEU A 142 18.96 -10.86 -10.43
C LEU A 142 18.11 -11.31 -9.24
N THR A 143 18.50 -12.40 -8.58
CA THR A 143 17.85 -12.84 -7.34
C THR A 143 17.97 -11.81 -6.24
N LEU A 144 19.14 -11.19 -6.06
CA LEU A 144 19.35 -10.13 -5.09
C LEU A 144 18.51 -8.89 -5.43
N ILE A 145 18.51 -8.45 -6.69
CA ILE A 145 17.70 -7.32 -7.17
C ILE A 145 16.21 -7.59 -6.88
N PHE A 146 15.70 -8.77 -7.24
CA PHE A 146 14.34 -9.18 -6.94
C PHE A 146 14.02 -9.11 -5.44
N ALA A 147 14.89 -9.69 -4.61
CA ALA A 147 14.70 -9.69 -3.16
C ALA A 147 14.69 -8.26 -2.57
N LEU A 148 15.53 -7.36 -3.07
CA LEU A 148 15.57 -5.97 -2.62
C LEU A 148 14.34 -5.18 -3.08
N LEU A 149 13.92 -5.31 -4.35
CA LEU A 149 12.75 -4.63 -4.88
C LEU A 149 11.47 -5.08 -4.16
N VAL A 150 11.23 -6.39 -4.11
CA VAL A 150 10.04 -6.94 -3.46
C VAL A 150 10.11 -6.77 -1.94
N GLY A 151 11.27 -6.96 -1.32
CA GLY A 151 11.49 -6.75 0.12
C GLY A 151 11.20 -5.32 0.57
N GLY A 152 11.66 -4.32 -0.20
CA GLY A 152 11.34 -2.91 0.04
C GLY A 152 9.85 -2.61 -0.09
N LEU A 153 9.16 -3.23 -1.05
CA LEU A 153 7.72 -3.06 -1.25
C LEU A 153 6.89 -3.87 -0.25
N ALA A 154 7.39 -5.00 0.25
CA ALA A 154 6.71 -5.89 1.19
C ALA A 154 6.29 -5.20 2.50
N VAL A 155 7.01 -4.17 2.93
CA VAL A 155 6.66 -3.35 4.09
C VAL A 155 5.36 -2.60 3.85
N LYS A 156 5.21 -1.88 2.73
CA LYS A 156 3.96 -1.18 2.42
C LYS A 156 2.85 -2.16 2.02
N ALA A 157 3.18 -3.29 1.39
CA ALA A 157 2.26 -4.40 1.16
C ALA A 157 1.86 -5.14 2.44
N ALA A 158 2.50 -4.82 3.58
CA ALA A 158 2.23 -5.39 4.90
C ALA A 158 2.34 -6.92 4.95
N MET A 159 3.33 -7.51 4.26
CA MET A 159 3.65 -8.94 4.35
C MET A 159 4.21 -9.27 5.73
N VAL A 160 3.91 -10.45 6.26
CA VAL A 160 4.51 -10.97 7.50
C VAL A 160 5.98 -11.35 7.22
N PRO A 161 6.94 -10.95 8.08
CA PRO A 161 6.80 -10.30 9.40
C PRO A 161 6.75 -8.76 9.38
N LEU A 162 6.77 -8.12 8.20
CA LEU A 162 6.93 -6.67 8.04
C LEU A 162 5.63 -5.85 8.22
N HIS A 163 4.54 -6.50 8.61
CA HIS A 163 3.18 -5.92 8.74
C HIS A 163 2.96 -5.05 9.99
N GLY A 164 3.86 -5.14 10.99
CA GLY A 164 3.60 -4.66 12.36
C GLY A 164 3.32 -3.17 12.52
N TRP A 165 3.67 -2.34 11.55
CA TRP A 165 3.40 -0.90 11.54
C TRP A 165 1.91 -0.59 11.28
N LEU A 166 1.23 -1.40 10.44
CA LEU A 166 -0.11 -1.10 9.94
C LEU A 166 -1.19 -1.12 11.04
N PRO A 167 -1.29 -2.16 11.91
CA PRO A 167 -2.23 -2.13 13.03
C PRO A 167 -1.91 -1.02 14.06
N ARG A 168 -0.64 -0.64 14.23
CA ARG A 168 -0.25 0.45 15.12
C ARG A 168 -0.65 1.82 14.59
N ALA A 169 -0.65 2.01 13.28
CA ALA A 169 -1.12 3.24 12.62
C ALA A 169 -2.63 3.50 12.80
N MET A 170 -3.41 2.52 13.33
CA MET A 170 -4.85 2.68 13.59
C MET A 170 -5.21 3.66 14.72
N VAL A 171 -4.24 4.26 15.37
CA VAL A 171 -4.44 5.42 16.28
C VAL A 171 -4.86 6.68 15.52
N ALA A 172 -4.56 6.76 14.22
CA ALA A 172 -4.93 7.88 13.36
C ALA A 172 -6.46 8.07 13.28
N PRO A 173 -6.95 9.28 12.96
CA PRO A 173 -8.38 9.52 12.70
C PRO A 173 -8.94 8.59 11.62
N ALA A 174 -10.26 8.33 11.63
CA ALA A 174 -10.89 7.40 10.69
C ALA A 174 -10.67 7.76 9.20
N PRO A 175 -10.73 9.05 8.78
CA PRO A 175 -10.40 9.42 7.39
C PRO A 175 -8.96 9.05 6.99
N VAL A 176 -7.99 9.20 7.91
CA VAL A 176 -6.60 8.79 7.67
C VAL A 176 -6.50 7.27 7.57
N SER A 177 -7.16 6.55 8.46
CA SER A 177 -7.19 5.08 8.40
C SER A 177 -7.78 4.59 7.08
N ALA A 178 -8.85 5.21 6.60
CA ALA A 178 -9.44 4.90 5.30
C ALA A 178 -8.47 5.18 4.15
N LEU A 179 -7.81 6.35 4.14
CA LEU A 179 -6.81 6.72 3.14
C LEU A 179 -5.64 5.72 3.11
N LEU A 180 -5.09 5.38 4.27
CA LEU A 180 -3.97 4.43 4.39
C LEU A 180 -4.30 3.06 3.80
N HIS A 181 -5.52 2.56 4.03
CA HIS A 181 -5.92 1.20 3.68
C HIS A 181 -6.57 1.09 2.29
N ALA A 182 -7.31 2.12 1.86
CA ALA A 182 -8.08 2.07 0.62
C ALA A 182 -7.37 2.70 -0.58
N VAL A 183 -6.61 3.78 -0.37
CA VAL A 183 -6.15 4.64 -1.48
C VAL A 183 -4.63 4.67 -1.61
N ALA A 184 -3.90 5.02 -0.54
CA ALA A 184 -2.54 5.50 -0.68
C ALA A 184 -1.47 4.44 -0.31
N VAL A 185 -1.08 4.37 0.96
CA VAL A 185 0.19 3.77 1.38
C VAL A 185 0.30 2.28 1.05
N VAL A 186 -0.66 1.49 1.51
CA VAL A 186 -0.61 0.02 1.28
C VAL A 186 -0.87 -0.34 -0.17
N LYS A 187 -1.68 0.49 -0.86
CA LYS A 187 -1.97 0.27 -2.28
C LYS A 187 -0.77 0.60 -3.17
N ALA A 188 0.00 1.64 -2.85
CA ALA A 188 1.25 1.91 -3.54
C ALA A 188 2.21 0.71 -3.46
N GLY A 189 2.27 -0.01 -2.30
CA GLY A 189 3.07 -1.21 -2.17
C GLY A 189 2.64 -2.32 -3.13
N VAL A 190 1.38 -2.77 -3.05
CA VAL A 190 0.90 -3.90 -3.87
C VAL A 190 0.75 -3.56 -5.35
N PHE A 191 0.36 -2.31 -5.69
CA PHE A 191 0.35 -1.81 -7.05
C PHE A 191 1.73 -1.93 -7.69
N THR A 192 2.77 -1.53 -6.97
CA THR A 192 4.13 -1.58 -7.51
C THR A 192 4.69 -2.99 -7.56
N VAL A 193 4.34 -3.87 -6.60
CA VAL A 193 4.67 -5.30 -6.74
C VAL A 193 4.09 -5.84 -8.04
N LEU A 194 2.81 -5.59 -8.32
CA LEU A 194 2.17 -6.01 -9.56
C LEU A 194 2.86 -5.40 -10.79
N LYS A 195 3.14 -4.10 -10.77
CA LYS A 195 3.79 -3.39 -11.89
C LYS A 195 5.23 -3.88 -12.14
N ILE A 196 6.02 -4.13 -11.07
CA ILE A 196 7.38 -4.68 -11.21
C ILE A 196 7.33 -6.12 -11.75
N SER A 197 6.42 -6.94 -11.24
CA SER A 197 6.29 -8.33 -11.70
C SER A 197 5.96 -8.42 -13.20
N THR A 198 5.13 -7.51 -13.70
CA THR A 198 4.69 -7.54 -15.10
C THR A 198 5.58 -6.75 -16.06
N SER A 199 6.12 -5.61 -15.63
CA SER A 199 6.76 -4.64 -16.54
C SER A 199 8.27 -4.51 -16.36
N VAL A 200 8.85 -5.03 -15.27
CA VAL A 200 10.31 -4.99 -15.04
C VAL A 200 10.90 -6.38 -15.10
N ILE A 201 10.35 -7.32 -14.33
CA ILE A 201 10.87 -8.69 -14.26
C ILE A 201 10.38 -9.51 -15.45
N GLY A 202 9.12 -9.37 -15.81
CA GLY A 202 8.44 -10.14 -16.84
C GLY A 202 7.75 -11.39 -16.26
N ALA A 203 6.58 -11.74 -16.80
CA ALA A 203 5.76 -12.82 -16.28
C ALA A 203 6.46 -14.19 -16.40
N ASP A 204 7.17 -14.44 -17.50
CA ASP A 204 7.86 -15.72 -17.74
C ASP A 204 8.97 -15.98 -16.71
N LEU A 205 9.76 -14.95 -16.39
CA LEU A 205 10.80 -15.06 -15.37
C LEU A 205 10.19 -15.19 -13.98
N MET A 206 9.09 -14.50 -13.70
CA MET A 206 8.35 -14.66 -12.44
C MET A 206 7.86 -16.10 -12.23
N MET A 207 7.25 -16.70 -13.24
CA MET A 207 6.73 -18.08 -13.15
C MET A 207 7.84 -19.14 -12.96
N SER A 208 9.06 -18.88 -13.42
CA SER A 208 10.19 -19.79 -13.29
C SER A 208 11.11 -19.51 -12.11
N SER A 209 10.88 -18.41 -11.37
CA SER A 209 11.78 -17.95 -10.31
C SER A 209 11.44 -18.57 -8.96
N TRP A 210 12.44 -19.20 -8.31
CA TRP A 210 12.30 -19.66 -6.92
C TRP A 210 12.03 -18.50 -5.95
N GLY A 211 12.51 -17.29 -6.25
CA GLY A 211 12.25 -16.10 -5.45
C GLY A 211 10.77 -15.73 -5.45
N ALA A 212 10.10 -15.84 -6.60
CA ALA A 212 8.65 -15.65 -6.71
C ALA A 212 7.88 -16.72 -5.92
N GLU A 213 8.33 -17.97 -5.96
CA GLU A 213 7.76 -19.06 -5.17
C GLU A 213 7.83 -18.78 -3.66
N VAL A 214 8.97 -18.33 -3.14
CA VAL A 214 9.14 -17.95 -1.73
C VAL A 214 8.17 -16.80 -1.36
N VAL A 215 8.04 -15.80 -2.22
CA VAL A 215 7.10 -14.69 -1.99
C VAL A 215 5.65 -15.20 -2.03
N ALA A 216 5.30 -16.12 -2.93
CA ALA A 216 3.97 -16.71 -3.02
C ALA A 216 3.60 -17.47 -1.73
N TRP A 217 4.49 -18.32 -1.22
CA TRP A 217 4.28 -19.02 0.05
C TRP A 217 4.20 -18.07 1.24
N THR A 218 5.04 -17.03 1.27
CA THR A 218 4.99 -16.01 2.32
C THR A 218 3.68 -15.22 2.27
N ALA A 219 3.19 -14.87 1.08
CA ALA A 219 1.91 -14.22 0.90
C ALA A 219 0.75 -15.12 1.35
N ALA A 220 0.74 -16.40 0.97
CA ALA A 220 -0.26 -17.37 1.39
C ALA A 220 -0.27 -17.55 2.93
N ALA A 221 0.89 -17.70 3.54
CA ALA A 221 1.01 -17.76 5.01
C ALA A 221 0.52 -16.47 5.66
N THR A 222 0.81 -15.30 5.07
CA THR A 222 0.33 -13.99 5.56
C THR A 222 -1.20 -13.90 5.50
N ILE A 223 -1.83 -14.39 4.44
CA ILE A 223 -3.29 -14.42 4.30
C ILE A 223 -3.92 -15.20 5.45
N LEU A 224 -3.43 -16.40 5.71
CA LEU A 224 -3.94 -17.25 6.80
C LEU A 224 -3.70 -16.61 8.18
N PHE A 225 -2.46 -16.21 8.44
CA PHE A 225 -2.10 -15.54 9.70
C PHE A 225 -2.97 -14.31 9.97
N ALA A 226 -3.06 -13.41 9.00
CA ALA A 226 -3.80 -12.16 9.17
C ALA A 226 -5.30 -12.40 9.37
N SER A 227 -5.89 -13.39 8.70
CA SER A 227 -7.29 -13.77 8.85
C SER A 227 -7.57 -14.31 10.25
N LEU A 228 -6.73 -15.22 10.75
CA LEU A 228 -6.86 -15.78 12.10
C LEU A 228 -6.72 -14.69 13.18
N VAL A 229 -5.72 -13.82 13.03
CA VAL A 229 -5.54 -12.70 13.96
C VAL A 229 -6.70 -11.71 13.91
N ALA A 230 -7.25 -11.42 12.73
CA ALA A 230 -8.41 -10.53 12.58
C ALA A 230 -9.62 -11.04 13.39
N LEU A 231 -9.87 -12.35 13.41
CA LEU A 231 -10.97 -12.96 14.17
C LEU A 231 -10.85 -12.69 15.68
N THR A 232 -9.64 -12.62 16.22
CA THR A 232 -9.39 -12.42 17.66
C THR A 232 -9.44 -10.96 18.09
N ARG A 233 -9.39 -9.98 17.16
CA ARG A 233 -9.30 -8.55 17.52
C ARG A 233 -10.65 -7.96 17.88
N GLN A 234 -10.75 -7.39 19.09
CA GLN A 234 -11.95 -6.70 19.56
C GLN A 234 -12.02 -5.24 19.12
N GLN A 235 -10.89 -4.57 18.92
CA GLN A 235 -10.87 -3.21 18.38
C GLN A 235 -11.25 -3.23 16.90
N LEU A 236 -12.33 -2.51 16.53
CA LEU A 236 -12.90 -2.53 15.17
C LEU A 236 -11.86 -2.16 14.11
N LYS A 237 -11.15 -1.03 14.27
CA LYS A 237 -10.13 -0.60 13.32
C LYS A 237 -8.93 -1.58 13.25
N ALA A 238 -8.55 -2.21 14.36
CA ALA A 238 -7.48 -3.22 14.34
C ALA A 238 -7.91 -4.47 13.58
N ARG A 239 -9.16 -4.94 13.74
CA ARG A 239 -9.73 -6.03 12.95
C ARG A 239 -9.70 -5.71 11.45
N LEU A 240 -10.12 -4.50 11.07
CA LEU A 240 -10.08 -4.03 9.68
C LEU A 240 -8.64 -3.97 9.13
N ALA A 241 -7.66 -3.59 9.96
CA ALA A 241 -6.25 -3.57 9.57
C ALA A 241 -5.72 -4.97 9.27
N TYR A 242 -5.95 -5.95 10.14
CA TYR A 242 -5.55 -7.34 9.88
C TYR A 242 -6.27 -7.94 8.68
N SER A 243 -7.57 -7.67 8.54
CA SER A 243 -8.30 -8.04 7.31
C SER A 243 -7.68 -7.40 6.06
N THR A 244 -7.18 -6.16 6.14
CA THR A 244 -6.47 -5.53 5.01
C THR A 244 -5.15 -6.25 4.71
N ILE A 245 -4.36 -6.62 5.72
CA ILE A 245 -3.10 -7.38 5.54
C ILE A 245 -3.35 -8.64 4.71
N GLY A 246 -4.37 -9.44 5.06
CA GLY A 246 -4.73 -10.61 4.26
C GLY A 246 -5.10 -10.26 2.82
N GLN A 247 -5.97 -9.25 2.62
CA GLN A 247 -6.43 -8.87 1.28
C GLN A 247 -5.32 -8.31 0.39
N LEU A 248 -4.36 -7.57 0.94
CA LEU A 248 -3.19 -7.10 0.19
C LEU A 248 -2.33 -8.26 -0.30
N ASN A 249 -2.21 -9.31 0.50
CA ASN A 249 -1.40 -10.47 0.14
C ASN A 249 -2.06 -11.37 -0.92
N TYR A 250 -3.39 -11.31 -1.14
CA TYR A 250 -4.01 -11.86 -2.35
C TYR A 250 -3.51 -11.15 -3.61
N ILE A 251 -3.34 -9.82 -3.57
CA ILE A 251 -2.79 -9.07 -4.70
C ILE A 251 -1.33 -9.44 -4.95
N VAL A 252 -0.52 -9.53 -3.89
CA VAL A 252 0.88 -9.97 -4.00
C VAL A 252 0.97 -11.37 -4.57
N LEU A 253 0.15 -12.30 -4.07
CA LEU A 253 0.11 -13.68 -4.55
C LEU A 253 -0.23 -13.74 -6.06
N GLY A 254 -1.26 -13.01 -6.50
CA GLY A 254 -1.62 -12.93 -7.92
C GLY A 254 -0.52 -12.32 -8.79
N ALA A 255 0.19 -11.32 -8.26
CA ALA A 255 1.31 -10.66 -8.96
C ALA A 255 2.51 -11.60 -9.17
N VAL A 256 2.84 -12.45 -8.18
CA VAL A 256 4.01 -13.34 -8.26
C VAL A 256 3.73 -14.69 -8.90
N VAL A 257 2.49 -15.17 -8.85
CA VAL A 257 2.02 -16.33 -9.62
C VAL A 257 2.05 -16.06 -11.12
N ALA A 258 1.83 -14.79 -11.51
CA ALA A 258 2.05 -14.21 -12.82
C ALA A 258 1.28 -14.82 -14.00
N PHE A 259 0.31 -15.71 -13.79
CA PHE A 259 -0.62 -16.11 -14.86
C PHE A 259 -1.51 -14.94 -15.27
N PRO A 260 -1.88 -14.80 -16.55
CA PRO A 260 -2.71 -13.68 -17.02
C PRO A 260 -3.97 -13.44 -16.17
N ALA A 261 -4.75 -14.48 -15.89
CA ALA A 261 -5.93 -14.37 -15.04
C ALA A 261 -5.61 -13.97 -13.58
N ALA A 262 -4.44 -14.36 -13.05
CA ALA A 262 -4.01 -13.96 -11.72
C ALA A 262 -3.59 -12.49 -11.66
N ILE A 263 -2.94 -11.98 -12.71
CA ILE A 263 -2.56 -10.56 -12.88
C ILE A 263 -3.83 -9.71 -12.97
N GLU A 264 -4.78 -10.09 -13.82
CA GLU A 264 -6.07 -9.39 -13.95
C GLU A 264 -6.85 -9.41 -12.64
N GLY A 265 -6.93 -10.57 -11.98
CA GLY A 265 -7.55 -10.72 -10.67
C GLY A 265 -6.90 -9.84 -9.61
N ALA A 266 -5.57 -9.76 -9.57
CA ALA A 266 -4.83 -8.89 -8.67
C ALA A 266 -5.13 -7.40 -8.93
N ALA A 267 -5.16 -6.96 -10.20
CA ALA A 267 -5.49 -5.60 -10.59
C ALA A 267 -6.92 -5.23 -10.19
N LEU A 268 -7.91 -6.07 -10.51
CA LEU A 268 -9.30 -5.88 -10.11
C LEU A 268 -9.46 -5.88 -8.58
N HIS A 269 -8.72 -6.75 -7.87
CA HIS A 269 -8.78 -6.81 -6.41
C HIS A 269 -8.25 -5.54 -5.75
N ILE A 270 -7.31 -4.81 -6.37
CA ILE A 270 -6.91 -3.47 -5.91
C ILE A 270 -8.14 -2.57 -5.81
N ALA A 271 -8.96 -2.50 -6.86
CA ALA A 271 -10.14 -1.64 -6.92
C ALA A 271 -11.23 -2.11 -5.95
N MET A 272 -11.64 -3.37 -6.03
CA MET A 272 -12.72 -3.91 -5.21
C MET A 272 -12.44 -3.80 -3.71
N HIS A 273 -11.22 -4.16 -3.30
CA HIS A 273 -10.80 -4.02 -1.91
C HIS A 273 -10.74 -2.56 -1.45
N ALA A 274 -10.41 -1.61 -2.33
CA ALA A 274 -10.36 -0.20 -1.97
C ALA A 274 -11.76 0.33 -1.61
N PHE A 275 -12.78 0.06 -2.42
CA PHE A 275 -14.18 0.42 -2.12
C PHE A 275 -14.65 -0.24 -0.83
N GLY A 276 -14.48 -1.55 -0.68
CA GLY A 276 -14.91 -2.28 0.51
C GLY A 276 -14.27 -1.76 1.79
N LYS A 277 -12.97 -1.49 1.78
CA LYS A 277 -12.28 -0.96 2.97
C LYS A 277 -12.63 0.47 3.30
N MET A 278 -12.79 1.31 2.29
CA MET A 278 -13.23 2.69 2.53
C MET A 278 -14.57 2.71 3.25
N THR A 279 -15.56 1.98 2.74
CA THR A 279 -16.89 1.86 3.34
C THR A 279 -16.81 1.40 4.80
N LEU A 280 -16.03 0.34 5.08
CA LEU A 280 -15.90 -0.20 6.43
C LEU A 280 -15.19 0.77 7.40
N PHE A 281 -14.19 1.52 6.95
CA PHE A 281 -13.54 2.54 7.80
C PHE A 281 -14.41 3.76 8.01
N PHE A 282 -15.23 4.16 7.02
CA PHE A 282 -16.20 5.24 7.18
C PHE A 282 -17.27 4.84 8.19
N ALA A 283 -17.82 3.63 8.08
CA ALA A 283 -18.75 3.09 9.06
C ALA A 283 -18.15 3.05 10.47
N ALA A 284 -16.91 2.56 10.61
CA ALA A 284 -16.23 2.54 11.91
C ALA A 284 -16.03 3.95 12.51
N GLY A 285 -15.74 4.94 11.66
CA GLY A 285 -15.62 6.33 12.10
C GLY A 285 -16.96 6.97 12.43
N ALA A 286 -18.02 6.72 11.65
CA ALA A 286 -19.37 7.20 11.92
C ALA A 286 -19.90 6.63 13.24
N ILE A 287 -19.71 5.32 13.49
CA ILE A 287 -20.06 4.68 14.77
C ILE A 287 -19.33 5.35 15.94
N PHE A 288 -18.03 5.62 15.77
CA PHE A 288 -17.24 6.29 16.80
C PHE A 288 -17.76 7.70 17.11
N VAL A 289 -18.03 8.51 16.09
CA VAL A 289 -18.56 9.87 16.26
C VAL A 289 -19.94 9.87 16.94
N ALA A 290 -20.82 8.94 16.53
CA ALA A 290 -22.18 8.88 17.06
C ALA A 290 -22.28 8.23 18.45
N SER A 291 -21.36 7.34 18.84
CA SER A 291 -21.52 6.52 20.05
C SER A 291 -20.30 6.47 20.98
N GLY A 292 -19.13 6.98 20.57
CA GLY A 292 -17.86 6.84 21.27
C GLY A 292 -17.31 5.42 21.32
N LYS A 293 -17.99 4.43 20.71
CA LYS A 293 -17.63 3.01 20.79
C LYS A 293 -16.58 2.63 19.76
N THR A 294 -15.65 1.80 20.15
CA THR A 294 -14.55 1.33 19.28
C THR A 294 -14.35 -0.18 19.27
N ARG A 295 -15.00 -0.89 20.20
CA ARG A 295 -14.85 -2.34 20.38
C ARG A 295 -16.11 -3.05 19.90
N ILE A 296 -15.92 -4.23 19.33
CA ILE A 296 -17.01 -5.03 18.74
C ILE A 296 -17.99 -5.52 19.80
N ASP A 297 -17.51 -5.91 20.97
CA ASP A 297 -18.34 -6.31 22.10
C ASP A 297 -19.30 -5.20 22.59
N GLN A 298 -18.99 -3.93 22.30
CA GLN A 298 -19.82 -2.77 22.64
C GLN A 298 -20.87 -2.45 21.56
N LEU A 299 -20.82 -3.07 20.40
CA LEU A 299 -21.64 -2.71 19.23
C LEU A 299 -23.00 -3.43 19.18
N ALA A 300 -23.34 -4.24 20.18
CA ALA A 300 -24.63 -4.93 20.21
C ALA A 300 -25.79 -3.91 20.04
N GLY A 301 -26.67 -4.16 19.08
CA GLY A 301 -27.84 -3.31 18.78
C GLY A 301 -27.55 -2.02 18.01
N ILE A 302 -26.29 -1.75 17.61
CA ILE A 302 -25.93 -0.52 16.87
C ILE A 302 -26.66 -0.42 15.53
N GLY A 303 -26.89 -1.52 14.84
CA GLY A 303 -27.60 -1.54 13.55
C GLY A 303 -29.06 -1.06 13.64
N LYS A 304 -29.69 -1.16 14.81
CA LYS A 304 -31.03 -0.57 15.03
C LYS A 304 -31.00 0.96 15.15
N ARG A 305 -29.88 1.51 15.67
CA ARG A 305 -29.67 2.95 15.86
C ARG A 305 -29.10 3.62 14.63
N MET A 306 -28.37 2.88 13.83
CA MET A 306 -27.65 3.37 12.62
C MET A 306 -27.92 2.43 11.44
N PRO A 307 -29.17 2.32 10.95
CA PRO A 307 -29.57 1.31 9.95
C PRO A 307 -28.91 1.53 8.58
N TRP A 308 -28.44 2.74 8.28
CA TRP A 308 -27.79 3.09 7.03
C TRP A 308 -26.24 3.05 7.11
N THR A 309 -25.65 2.68 8.24
CA THR A 309 -24.23 2.54 8.47
C THR A 309 -23.82 1.07 8.53
#